data_405971ab168bc2d35adb72a078b1504d
#
_entry.id   405971ab168bc2d35adb72a078b1504d
#
_cell.length_a   1.000
_cell.length_b   1.000
_cell.length_c   1.000
_cell.angle_alpha   90.00
_cell.angle_beta   90.00
_cell.angle_gamma   90.00
#
_symmetry.space_group_name_H-M   'P 1'
#
loop_
_entity.id
_entity.type
_entity.pdbx_description
1 polymer ?
#
loop_
_entity_poly.entity_id
_entity_poly.type
_entity_poly.pdbx_seq_one_letter_code
_entity_poly.pdbx_strand_id
1 'polypeptide(L)'
;MKVRIRYFASVREALSSSGEAVDTAAGTLAALRDELIARGGAYASALARGKAVRMALDQAMSDEAAALSDDCEVAFFPPVTGG
;
A
#
# COMPACT_ATOMS: atom_id res chain seq x y z
N MET A 1 15.66 1.35 3.66
CA MET A 1 15.10 0.01 3.49
C MET A 1 14.33 0.00 2.17
N LYS A 2 14.47 -1.04 1.40
CA LYS A 2 13.76 -1.18 0.14
C LYS A 2 12.50 -2.02 0.34
N VAL A 3 11.38 -1.55 -0.24
CA VAL A 3 10.10 -2.25 -0.16
C VAL A 3 9.55 -2.38 -1.57
N ARG A 4 9.05 -3.56 -1.93
CA ARG A 4 8.40 -3.80 -3.21
C ARG A 4 6.89 -3.67 -3.01
N ILE A 5 6.29 -2.70 -3.70
CA ILE A 5 4.86 -2.41 -3.56
C ILE A 5 4.12 -2.92 -4.78
N ARG A 6 2.96 -3.53 -4.57
CA ARG A 6 2.06 -3.96 -5.63
C ARG A 6 0.69 -3.33 -5.43
N TYR A 7 0.12 -2.86 -6.52
CA TYR A 7 -1.22 -2.27 -6.52
C TYR A 7 -2.16 -3.15 -7.32
N PHE A 8 -3.38 -3.35 -6.83
CA PHE A 8 -4.35 -4.23 -7.45
C PHE A 8 -5.69 -3.52 -7.66
N ALA A 9 -6.44 -3.98 -8.65
CA ALA A 9 -7.82 -3.58 -8.93
C ALA A 9 -7.97 -2.06 -9.01
N SER A 10 -8.92 -1.48 -8.29
CA SER A 10 -9.20 -0.05 -8.37
C SER A 10 -8.02 0.81 -7.91
N VAL A 11 -7.19 0.32 -7.01
CA VAL A 11 -5.98 1.05 -6.59
C VAL A 11 -5.01 1.13 -7.76
N ARG A 12 -4.79 0.02 -8.45
CA ARG A 12 -3.94 -0.02 -9.64
C ARG A 12 -4.44 0.92 -10.72
N GLU A 13 -5.74 0.93 -10.96
CA GLU A 13 -6.35 1.80 -11.94
C GLU A 13 -6.18 3.27 -11.60
N ALA A 14 -6.42 3.62 -10.33
CA ALA A 14 -6.30 5.00 -9.87
C ALA A 14 -4.88 5.52 -9.97
N LEU A 15 -3.88 4.68 -9.69
CA LEU A 15 -2.47 5.08 -9.73
C LEU A 15 -1.83 4.90 -11.09
N SER A 16 -2.52 4.25 -12.03
CA SER A 16 -1.98 3.88 -13.34
C SER A 16 -0.64 3.15 -13.20
N SER A 17 -0.56 2.28 -12.20
CA SER A 17 0.67 1.56 -11.88
C SER A 17 0.33 0.22 -11.24
N SER A 18 0.99 -0.83 -11.68
CA SER A 18 0.82 -2.16 -11.08
C SER A 18 1.73 -2.38 -9.88
N GLY A 19 2.71 -1.50 -9.68
CA GLY A 19 3.61 -1.59 -8.55
C GLY A 19 4.87 -0.80 -8.75
N GLU A 20 5.67 -0.72 -7.70
CA GLU A 20 6.93 0.00 -7.71
C GLU A 20 7.81 -0.45 -6.55
N ALA A 21 9.10 -0.27 -6.68
CA ALA A 21 10.03 -0.45 -5.58
C ALA A 21 10.37 0.92 -5.03
N VAL A 22 10.36 1.06 -3.71
CA VAL A 22 10.67 2.34 -3.06
C VAL A 22 11.71 2.15 -1.96
N ASP A 23 12.56 3.17 -1.79
CA ASP A 23 13.38 3.28 -0.60
C ASP A 23 12.60 4.08 0.42
N THR A 24 12.47 3.55 1.62
CA THR A 24 11.64 4.17 2.64
C THR A 24 12.26 4.01 4.02
N ALA A 25 12.00 4.97 4.88
CA ALA A 25 12.32 4.88 6.31
C ALA A 25 11.10 4.39 7.11
N ALA A 26 9.97 4.12 6.45
CA ALA A 26 8.77 3.66 7.12
C ALA A 26 9.02 2.31 7.79
N GLY A 27 8.62 2.20 9.05
CA GLY A 27 8.80 0.95 9.79
C GLY A 27 7.56 0.07 9.84
N THR A 28 6.41 0.60 9.43
CA THR A 28 5.13 -0.11 9.46
C THR A 28 4.34 0.15 8.19
N LEU A 29 3.32 -0.68 7.95
CA LEU A 29 2.40 -0.46 6.82
C LEU A 29 1.71 0.90 6.93
N ALA A 30 1.32 1.31 8.14
CA ALA A 30 0.71 2.62 8.35
C ALA A 30 1.62 3.76 7.91
N ALA A 31 2.88 3.71 8.31
CA ALA A 31 3.86 4.73 7.95
C ALA A 31 4.11 4.76 6.45
N LEU A 32 4.18 3.60 5.81
CA LEU A 32 4.34 3.51 4.35
C LEU A 32 3.14 4.10 3.63
N ARG A 33 1.94 3.77 4.08
CA ARG A 33 0.72 4.33 3.49
C ARG A 33 0.70 5.85 3.59
N ASP A 34 1.07 6.40 4.75
CA ASP A 34 1.15 7.84 4.94
C ASP A 34 2.19 8.49 4.04
N GLU A 35 3.33 7.83 3.85
CA GLU A 35 4.37 8.31 2.93
C GLU A 35 3.86 8.40 1.49
N LEU A 36 3.10 7.39 1.05
CA LEU A 36 2.52 7.39 -0.28
C LEU A 36 1.42 8.45 -0.42
N ILE A 37 0.57 8.60 0.59
CA ILE A 37 -0.45 9.65 0.61
C ILE A 37 0.19 11.04 0.48
N ALA A 38 1.33 11.23 1.11
CA ALA A 38 2.05 12.50 1.08
C ALA A 38 2.55 12.89 -0.32
N ARG A 39 2.59 11.94 -1.26
CA ARG A 39 2.93 12.26 -2.65
C ARG A 39 1.86 13.13 -3.30
N GLY A 40 0.62 13.12 -2.77
CA GLY A 40 -0.50 13.89 -3.30
C GLY A 40 -1.11 13.25 -4.54
N GLY A 41 -1.99 14.01 -5.22
CA GLY A 41 -2.62 13.55 -6.45
C GLY A 41 -3.36 12.22 -6.30
N ALA A 42 -3.12 11.30 -7.23
CA ALA A 42 -3.78 10.00 -7.24
C ALA A 42 -3.46 9.17 -5.99
N TYR A 43 -2.25 9.28 -5.44
CA TYR A 43 -1.87 8.57 -4.22
C TYR A 43 -2.71 9.02 -3.04
N ALA A 44 -2.87 10.34 -2.87
CA ALA A 44 -3.67 10.88 -1.78
C ALA A 44 -5.13 10.45 -1.90
N SER A 45 -5.66 10.40 -3.12
CA SER A 45 -7.04 9.99 -3.36
C SER A 45 -7.25 8.49 -3.17
N ALA A 46 -6.39 7.67 -3.77
CA ALA A 46 -6.57 6.21 -3.78
C ALA A 46 -6.31 5.58 -2.42
N LEU A 47 -5.37 6.12 -1.66
CA LEU A 47 -4.91 5.54 -0.40
C LEU A 47 -5.38 6.32 0.82
N ALA A 48 -6.25 7.31 0.64
CA ALA A 48 -6.75 8.14 1.74
C ALA A 48 -7.29 7.29 2.88
N ARG A 49 -7.09 7.76 4.11
CA ARG A 49 -7.50 7.04 5.32
C ARG A 49 -9.00 6.77 5.38
N GLY A 50 -9.81 7.57 4.71
CA GLY A 50 -11.25 7.34 4.60
C GLY A 50 -11.63 6.28 3.59
N LYS A 51 -10.68 5.79 2.80
CA LYS A 51 -10.92 4.73 1.82
C LYS A 51 -10.72 3.36 2.46
N ALA A 52 -11.57 2.41 2.09
CA ALA A 52 -11.44 1.04 2.55
C ALA A 52 -10.36 0.34 1.71
N VAL A 53 -9.10 0.50 2.13
CA VAL A 53 -7.96 -0.12 1.47
C VAL A 53 -7.43 -1.23 2.36
N ARG A 54 -7.21 -2.39 1.78
CA ARG A 54 -6.62 -3.53 2.47
C ARG A 54 -5.15 -3.65 2.10
N MET A 55 -4.40 -4.30 2.98
CA MET A 55 -2.96 -4.46 2.80
C MET A 55 -2.55 -5.90 3.08
N ALA A 56 -1.54 -6.35 2.35
CA ALA A 56 -0.91 -7.64 2.61
C ALA A 56 0.59 -7.42 2.69
N LEU A 57 1.24 -8.15 3.59
CA LEU A 57 2.69 -8.12 3.76
C LEU A 57 3.20 -9.53 3.44
N ASP A 58 4.09 -9.63 2.45
CA ASP A 58 4.60 -10.91 1.97
C ASP A 58 3.47 -11.91 1.70
N GLN A 59 2.42 -11.40 1.03
CA GLN A 59 1.24 -12.16 0.60
C GLN A 59 0.34 -12.63 1.75
N ALA A 60 0.54 -12.14 2.96
CA ALA A 60 -0.32 -12.43 4.11
C ALA A 60 -1.09 -11.18 4.50
N MET A 61 -2.40 -11.32 4.68
CA MET A 61 -3.24 -10.20 5.13
C MET A 61 -2.69 -9.65 6.44
N SER A 62 -2.53 -8.33 6.48
CA SER A 62 -1.90 -7.67 7.62
C SER A 62 -2.60 -6.36 7.92
N ASP A 63 -2.53 -5.92 9.17
CA ASP A 63 -3.05 -4.61 9.54
C ASP A 63 -1.95 -3.55 9.45
N GLU A 64 -2.34 -2.30 9.69
CA GLU A 64 -1.43 -1.17 9.56
C GLU A 64 -0.29 -1.18 10.57
N ALA A 65 -0.41 -1.93 11.65
CA ALA A 65 0.63 -2.02 12.68
C ALA A 65 1.76 -2.98 12.29
N ALA A 66 1.58 -3.76 11.22
CA ALA A 66 2.58 -4.75 10.82
C ALA A 66 3.91 -4.07 10.49
N ALA A 67 5.01 -4.64 11.00
CA ALA A 67 6.34 -4.12 10.78
C ALA A 67 6.88 -4.53 9.41
N LEU A 68 7.53 -3.58 8.75
CA LEU A 68 8.18 -3.84 7.46
C LEU A 68 9.59 -4.36 7.68
N SER A 69 10.07 -5.14 6.73
CA SER A 69 11.47 -5.58 6.69
C SER A 69 12.05 -5.27 5.33
N ASP A 70 13.38 -5.27 5.24
CA ASP A 70 14.05 -4.98 3.98
C ASP A 70 13.65 -5.98 2.91
N ASP A 71 13.36 -5.45 1.71
CA ASP A 71 12.95 -6.23 0.55
C ASP A 71 11.62 -6.98 0.71
N CYS A 72 10.79 -6.58 1.67
CA CYS A 72 9.45 -7.17 1.79
C CYS A 72 8.54 -6.73 0.64
N GLU A 73 7.48 -7.50 0.41
CA GLU A 73 6.46 -7.17 -0.58
C GLU A 73 5.22 -6.65 0.14
N VAL A 74 4.73 -5.49 -0.30
CA VAL A 74 3.51 -4.89 0.24
C VAL A 74 2.49 -4.79 -0.88
N ALA A 75 1.27 -5.24 -0.62
CA ALA A 75 0.16 -5.10 -1.58
C ALA A 75 -0.90 -4.17 -1.01
N PHE A 76 -1.41 -3.28 -1.87
CA PHE A 76 -2.57 -2.45 -1.58
C PHE A 76 -3.68 -2.82 -2.53
N PHE A 77 -4.88 -3.07 -2.01
CA PHE A 77 -6.02 -3.49 -2.81
C PHE A 77 -7.32 -3.07 -2.14
N PRO A 78 -8.42 -2.95 -2.90
CA PRO A 78 -9.72 -2.67 -2.29
C PRO A 78 -10.23 -3.89 -1.56
N PRO A 79 -11.15 -3.72 -0.59
CA PRO A 79 -11.73 -4.87 0.08
C PRO A 79 -12.49 -5.74 -0.92
N VAL A 80 -12.42 -7.04 -0.71
CA VAL A 80 -13.22 -7.97 -1.49
C VAL A 80 -14.65 -7.85 -0.99
N THR A 81 -15.54 -7.39 -1.85
CA THR A 81 -16.96 -7.42 -1.50
C THR A 81 -17.38 -8.88 -1.56
N GLY A 82 -17.81 -9.43 -0.45
CA GLY A 82 -18.23 -10.80 -0.35
C GLY A 82 -19.54 -11.02 -1.09
N GLY A 83 -19.53 -10.57 -2.27
CA GLY A 83 -20.70 -10.65 -3.14
C GLY A 83 -20.91 -12.01 -3.63
#